data_11aa28fdde3843a677ac7ba65bad913a
#
_entry.id   11aa28fdde3843a677ac7ba65bad913a
#
_cell.length_a   1.000
_cell.length_b   1.000
_cell.length_c   1.000
_cell.angle_alpha   90.00
_cell.angle_beta   90.00
_cell.angle_gamma   90.00
#
_symmetry.space_group_name_H-M   'P 1'
#
loop_
_entity.id
_entity.type
_entity.pdbx_description
1 polymer ?
#
loop_
_entity_poly.entity_id
_entity_poly.type
_entity_poly.pdbx_seq_one_letter_code
_entity_poly.pdbx_strand_id
1 'polypeptide(L)'
;GSEADFIGKDIKGKAVVIYSFFVPGGRSHSASSRANLFFANKLASQKGAALIINIMGVPGNGVFAGGAFHNTSGKPASSFEAPIMTMSQDEGFLLRDRMLEEKIFIDFNLTIDVIKNLETQYMFARLDGMSEEEIFIGAHTDGYFQGAMDNASGIAVGLEIAEYYSKKEKSQRPRGLTLFFYPDHHHGEYSVREVEDYYDWDNVATIITLEHPSQSQLYWFNNDLMVSNSIGSFRWNVNGSDQLKEIFHRRLIENGVSIYTHMTDKPKLTDKAPGFHIIDHVIYHTTFDIPELVPAEGMKRSAKAFLGIMEDVNKLKIEKIR
;
A
#
# COMPACT_ATOMS: atom_id res chain seq x y z
N GLY A 1 20.51 8.87 6.76
CA GLY A 1 21.26 10.00 7.23
C GLY A 1 20.87 10.40 8.64
N SER A 2 21.85 10.39 9.49
CA SER A 2 21.76 10.90 10.86
C SER A 2 22.36 12.31 10.92
N GLU A 3 22.19 13.00 12.03
CA GLU A 3 22.83 14.29 12.25
C GLU A 3 24.35 14.21 12.13
N ALA A 4 24.94 13.09 12.54
CA ALA A 4 26.37 12.84 12.44
C ALA A 4 26.90 12.89 10.99
N ASP A 5 26.09 12.49 10.03
CA ASP A 5 26.47 12.50 8.61
C ASP A 5 26.61 13.93 8.03
N PHE A 6 26.10 14.93 8.74
CA PHE A 6 26.17 16.34 8.34
C PHE A 6 27.24 17.13 9.07
N ILE A 7 27.92 16.54 10.08
CA ILE A 7 28.96 17.25 10.85
C ILE A 7 30.12 17.60 9.92
N GLY A 8 30.52 18.88 9.96
CA GLY A 8 31.65 19.41 9.17
C GLY A 8 31.38 19.56 7.68
N LYS A 9 30.16 19.29 7.21
CA LYS A 9 29.80 19.44 5.79
C LYS A 9 29.12 20.78 5.56
N ASP A 10 29.64 21.54 4.60
CA ASP A 10 28.97 22.71 4.07
C ASP A 10 28.03 22.28 2.93
N ILE A 11 26.72 22.30 3.18
CA ILE A 11 25.70 21.86 2.24
C ILE A 11 24.83 23.02 1.72
N LYS A 12 24.99 24.22 2.22
CA LYS A 12 24.19 25.37 1.82
C LYS A 12 24.34 25.64 0.32
N GLY A 13 23.23 25.70 -0.39
CA GLY A 13 23.18 25.90 -1.84
C GLY A 13 23.69 24.75 -2.69
N LYS A 14 23.86 23.55 -2.08
CA LYS A 14 24.34 22.35 -2.80
C LYS A 14 23.23 21.31 -2.94
N ALA A 15 23.38 20.42 -3.92
CA ALA A 15 22.62 19.19 -3.97
C ALA A 15 23.15 18.22 -2.92
N VAL A 16 22.24 17.63 -2.14
CA VAL A 16 22.55 16.63 -1.09
C VAL A 16 22.05 15.28 -1.53
N VAL A 17 22.95 14.33 -1.68
CA VAL A 17 22.63 12.93 -2.04
C VAL A 17 22.47 12.13 -0.76
N ILE A 18 21.31 11.49 -0.59
CA ILE A 18 20.97 10.69 0.60
C ILE A 18 20.64 9.27 0.15
N TYR A 19 21.38 8.30 0.71
CA TYR A 19 21.11 6.89 0.47
C TYR A 19 20.01 6.39 1.40
N SER A 20 19.00 5.75 0.83
CA SER A 20 18.15 4.86 1.61
C SER A 20 18.77 3.46 1.67
N PHE A 21 18.26 2.60 2.52
CA PHE A 21 18.67 1.21 2.59
C PHE A 21 17.45 0.30 2.58
N PHE A 22 17.62 -0.85 1.97
CA PHE A 22 16.63 -1.91 1.95
C PHE A 22 16.88 -2.87 3.11
N VAL A 23 15.82 -3.15 3.86
CA VAL A 23 15.87 -4.17 4.91
C VAL A 23 15.34 -5.47 4.31
N PRO A 24 16.12 -6.56 4.30
CA PRO A 24 15.65 -7.85 3.80
C PRO A 24 14.31 -8.25 4.44
N GLY A 25 13.35 -8.65 3.62
CA GLY A 25 11.97 -8.90 4.07
C GLY A 25 11.14 -7.64 4.35
N GLY A 26 11.72 -6.46 4.15
CA GLY A 26 11.03 -5.17 4.25
C GLY A 26 10.44 -4.71 2.92
N ARG A 27 9.71 -3.63 3.00
CA ARG A 27 9.18 -2.89 1.83
C ARG A 27 10.29 -2.07 1.19
N SER A 28 10.10 -1.65 -0.06
CA SER A 28 10.94 -0.64 -0.73
C SER A 28 11.11 0.63 0.12
N HIS A 29 10.19 0.90 1.01
CA HIS A 29 10.20 2.02 1.95
C HIS A 29 9.84 1.56 3.38
N SER A 30 10.53 0.55 3.91
CA SER A 30 10.29 0.08 5.28
C SER A 30 10.19 1.25 6.27
N ALA A 31 9.49 1.07 7.38
CA ALA A 31 9.29 2.14 8.36
C ALA A 31 10.61 2.77 8.84
N SER A 32 11.67 1.98 8.98
CA SER A 32 13.00 2.46 9.33
C SER A 32 13.64 3.29 8.22
N SER A 33 13.59 2.84 6.96
CA SER A 33 14.07 3.62 5.81
C SER A 33 13.31 4.93 5.67
N ARG A 34 11.98 4.88 5.82
CA ARG A 34 11.12 6.06 5.73
C ARG A 34 11.45 7.09 6.80
N ALA A 35 11.59 6.66 8.05
CA ALA A 35 11.95 7.54 9.14
C ALA A 35 13.32 8.19 8.92
N ASN A 36 14.31 7.41 8.52
CA ASN A 36 15.65 7.91 8.24
C ASN A 36 15.67 8.92 7.08
N LEU A 37 14.97 8.62 5.99
CA LEU A 37 14.86 9.56 4.87
C LEU A 37 14.15 10.85 5.29
N PHE A 38 13.06 10.74 6.04
CA PHE A 38 12.34 11.92 6.51
C PHE A 38 13.23 12.84 7.33
N PHE A 39 13.95 12.31 8.32
CA PHE A 39 14.83 13.11 9.16
C PHE A 39 16.02 13.67 8.39
N ALA A 40 16.62 12.90 7.50
CA ALA A 40 17.73 13.35 6.68
C ALA A 40 17.29 14.45 5.70
N ASN A 41 16.15 14.31 5.04
CA ASN A 41 15.59 15.30 4.15
C ASN A 41 15.27 16.62 4.90
N LYS A 42 14.64 16.49 6.08
CA LYS A 42 14.35 17.63 6.94
C LYS A 42 15.62 18.40 7.34
N LEU A 43 16.63 17.65 7.78
CA LEU A 43 17.89 18.25 8.21
C LEU A 43 18.65 18.89 7.05
N ALA A 44 18.70 18.23 5.89
CA ALA A 44 19.30 18.81 4.67
C ALA A 44 18.60 20.11 4.26
N SER A 45 17.26 20.10 4.23
CA SER A 45 16.45 21.30 3.92
C SER A 45 16.73 22.43 4.91
N GLN A 46 16.69 22.16 6.22
CA GLN A 46 16.97 23.13 7.27
C GLN A 46 18.39 23.74 7.19
N LYS A 47 19.35 22.97 6.70
CA LYS A 47 20.73 23.42 6.47
C LYS A 47 20.94 24.15 5.14
N GLY A 48 19.88 24.38 4.38
CA GLY A 48 19.88 25.17 3.15
C GLY A 48 20.36 24.41 1.91
N ALA A 49 20.15 23.10 1.82
CA ALA A 49 20.34 22.37 0.58
C ALA A 49 19.49 22.98 -0.55
N ALA A 50 20.07 23.11 -1.75
CA ALA A 50 19.35 23.59 -2.92
C ALA A 50 18.50 22.49 -3.59
N LEU A 51 18.91 21.24 -3.42
CA LEU A 51 18.25 20.05 -3.94
C LEU A 51 18.58 18.87 -3.02
N ILE A 52 17.62 17.94 -2.86
CA ILE A 52 17.84 16.68 -2.17
C ILE A 52 17.58 15.54 -3.16
N ILE A 53 18.52 14.62 -3.28
CA ILE A 53 18.40 13.42 -4.14
C ILE A 53 18.43 12.20 -3.25
N ASN A 54 17.30 11.51 -3.17
CA ASN A 54 17.18 10.25 -2.43
C ASN A 54 17.49 9.08 -3.37
N ILE A 55 18.56 8.35 -3.09
CA ILE A 55 18.88 7.13 -3.81
C ILE A 55 18.09 5.98 -3.19
N MET A 56 17.40 5.23 -4.05
CA MET A 56 16.59 4.08 -3.65
C MET A 56 17.41 3.02 -2.93
N GLY A 57 16.80 2.41 -1.89
CA GLY A 57 17.38 1.25 -1.23
C GLY A 57 17.10 -0.07 -1.95
N VAL A 58 16.18 -0.07 -2.92
CA VAL A 58 15.85 -1.25 -3.72
C VAL A 58 16.80 -1.33 -4.91
N PRO A 59 17.51 -2.46 -5.11
CA PRO A 59 18.42 -2.65 -6.25
C PRO A 59 17.74 -2.49 -7.61
N GLY A 60 18.54 -2.10 -8.61
CA GLY A 60 18.09 -1.92 -9.98
C GLY A 60 17.70 -0.48 -10.33
N ASN A 61 17.04 -0.33 -11.48
CA ASN A 61 16.64 0.97 -12.03
C ASN A 61 15.22 1.41 -11.65
N GLY A 62 14.61 0.78 -10.62
CA GLY A 62 13.32 1.21 -10.13
C GLY A 62 13.36 2.54 -9.40
N VAL A 63 12.33 3.35 -9.60
CA VAL A 63 12.13 4.62 -8.87
C VAL A 63 10.93 4.48 -7.95
N PHE A 64 11.00 5.13 -6.81
CA PHE A 64 9.96 5.11 -5.79
C PHE A 64 9.26 6.47 -5.70
N ALA A 65 7.94 6.45 -5.48
CA ALA A 65 7.15 7.65 -5.20
C ALA A 65 6.38 7.50 -3.87
N GLY A 66 5.98 8.62 -3.29
CA GLY A 66 5.09 8.69 -2.13
C GLY A 66 5.78 8.63 -0.79
N GLY A 67 5.72 7.53 -0.09
CA GLY A 67 5.97 7.39 1.34
C GLY A 67 7.24 7.98 1.98
N ALA A 68 8.29 8.29 1.21
CA ALA A 68 9.51 8.91 1.75
C ALA A 68 9.29 10.37 2.22
N PHE A 69 8.19 10.98 1.84
CA PHE A 69 7.87 12.38 2.08
C PHE A 69 6.83 12.60 3.17
N HIS A 70 6.28 11.52 3.73
CA HIS A 70 5.36 11.59 4.85
C HIS A 70 6.11 11.55 6.18
N ASN A 71 5.62 12.30 7.15
CA ASN A 71 6.07 12.15 8.52
C ASN A 71 5.59 10.80 9.10
N THR A 72 6.09 10.43 10.27
CA THR A 72 5.73 9.18 10.94
C THR A 72 4.24 9.05 11.31
N SER A 73 3.46 10.13 11.19
CA SER A 73 2.00 10.15 11.39
C SER A 73 1.20 10.00 10.10
N GLY A 74 1.86 9.74 8.97
CA GLY A 74 1.19 9.61 7.66
C GLY A 74 0.74 10.92 7.03
N LYS A 75 0.92 12.05 7.69
CA LYS A 75 0.58 13.36 7.11
C LYS A 75 1.68 13.78 6.14
N PRO A 76 1.33 14.44 5.02
CA PRO A 76 2.32 15.01 4.12
C PRO A 76 3.32 15.86 4.90
N ALA A 77 4.60 15.66 4.66
CA ALA A 77 5.63 16.52 5.21
C ALA A 77 5.53 17.88 4.49
N SER A 78 4.68 18.75 4.98
CA SER A 78 4.25 20.00 4.34
C SER A 78 5.35 21.07 4.24
N SER A 79 6.63 20.75 4.49
CA SER A 79 7.61 21.82 4.63
C SER A 79 9.06 21.40 4.46
N PHE A 80 9.39 20.76 3.35
CA PHE A 80 10.77 20.85 2.89
C PHE A 80 10.87 22.08 1.98
N GLU A 81 11.72 23.04 2.29
CA GLU A 81 11.98 24.17 1.42
C GLU A 81 12.79 23.76 0.19
N ALA A 82 13.67 22.75 0.37
CA ALA A 82 14.43 22.18 -0.73
C ALA A 82 13.57 21.18 -1.54
N PRO A 83 13.57 21.24 -2.87
CA PRO A 83 12.96 20.20 -3.70
C PRO A 83 13.65 18.85 -3.47
N ILE A 84 12.85 17.78 -3.55
CA ILE A 84 13.31 16.41 -3.32
C ILE A 84 13.03 15.58 -4.56
N MET A 85 14.03 14.85 -4.99
CA MET A 85 13.94 13.88 -6.08
C MET A 85 14.31 12.48 -5.61
N THR A 86 13.80 11.48 -6.30
CA THR A 86 14.20 10.08 -6.11
C THR A 86 14.97 9.60 -7.33
N MET A 87 16.04 8.88 -7.10
CA MET A 87 16.91 8.29 -8.11
C MET A 87 17.00 6.77 -7.86
N SER A 88 17.08 5.99 -8.91
CA SER A 88 17.29 4.55 -8.80
C SER A 88 18.61 4.22 -8.10
N GLN A 89 18.73 3.01 -7.58
CA GLN A 89 19.98 2.59 -6.92
C GLN A 89 21.15 2.55 -7.91
N ASP A 90 20.94 2.01 -9.10
CA ASP A 90 22.00 1.85 -10.10
C ASP A 90 22.55 3.21 -10.55
N GLU A 91 21.68 4.14 -10.93
CA GLU A 91 22.10 5.50 -11.31
C GLU A 91 22.70 6.26 -10.13
N GLY A 92 22.14 6.06 -8.93
CA GLY A 92 22.64 6.67 -7.71
C GLY A 92 24.04 6.21 -7.35
N PHE A 93 24.37 4.95 -7.59
CA PHE A 93 25.73 4.44 -7.37
C PHE A 93 26.72 4.94 -8.42
N LEU A 94 26.29 5.08 -9.67
CA LEU A 94 27.11 5.73 -10.70
C LEU A 94 27.39 7.20 -10.33
N LEU A 95 26.39 7.92 -9.88
CA LEU A 95 26.56 9.30 -9.40
C LEU A 95 27.54 9.36 -8.23
N ARG A 96 27.38 8.47 -7.23
CA ARG A 96 28.27 8.36 -6.07
C ARG A 96 29.73 8.15 -6.52
N ASP A 97 29.97 7.21 -7.40
CA ASP A 97 31.32 6.84 -7.83
C ASP A 97 31.98 8.00 -8.57
N ARG A 98 31.25 8.68 -9.44
CA ARG A 98 31.73 9.92 -10.08
C ARG A 98 32.02 11.03 -9.06
N MET A 99 31.21 11.19 -8.02
CA MET A 99 31.43 12.19 -6.97
C MET A 99 32.71 11.92 -6.15
N LEU A 100 33.24 10.69 -6.14
CA LEU A 100 34.52 10.36 -5.51
C LEU A 100 35.71 10.77 -6.36
N GLU A 101 35.54 10.86 -7.68
CA GLU A 101 36.59 11.14 -8.64
C GLU A 101 36.66 12.61 -9.05
N GLU A 102 35.51 13.28 -9.13
CA GLU A 102 35.41 14.65 -9.62
C GLU A 102 34.33 15.46 -8.90
N LYS A 103 34.42 16.77 -9.03
CA LYS A 103 33.37 17.69 -8.56
C LYS A 103 32.22 17.67 -9.57
N ILE A 104 31.05 17.22 -9.14
CA ILE A 104 29.85 17.17 -9.96
C ILE A 104 29.03 18.47 -9.80
N PHE A 105 28.54 18.98 -10.92
CA PHE A 105 27.54 20.05 -10.99
C PHE A 105 26.24 19.46 -11.54
N ILE A 106 25.12 19.88 -10.96
CA ILE A 106 23.78 19.46 -11.38
C ILE A 106 23.06 20.70 -11.89
N ASP A 107 22.61 20.64 -13.12
CA ASP A 107 21.62 21.60 -13.65
C ASP A 107 20.22 21.03 -13.40
N PHE A 108 19.41 21.79 -12.67
CA PHE A 108 18.11 21.31 -12.19
C PHE A 108 17.04 22.37 -12.45
N ASN A 109 15.99 21.97 -13.14
CA ASN A 109 14.79 22.76 -13.34
C ASN A 109 13.56 21.93 -12.95
N LEU A 110 12.77 22.43 -12.00
CA LEU A 110 11.51 21.84 -11.58
C LEU A 110 10.41 22.87 -11.69
N THR A 111 9.44 22.62 -12.57
CA THR A 111 8.20 23.40 -12.68
C THR A 111 7.04 22.58 -12.12
N ILE A 112 6.30 23.14 -11.19
CA ILE A 112 5.16 22.48 -10.54
C ILE A 112 3.95 23.39 -10.63
N ASP A 113 2.85 22.83 -11.13
CA ASP A 113 1.53 23.45 -11.08
C ASP A 113 0.76 22.86 -9.88
N VAL A 114 0.32 23.73 -8.98
CA VAL A 114 -0.52 23.34 -7.84
C VAL A 114 -1.96 23.74 -8.14
N ILE A 115 -2.77 22.73 -8.49
CA ILE A 115 -4.20 22.91 -8.73
C ILE A 115 -4.95 22.56 -7.45
N LYS A 116 -5.70 23.54 -6.92
CA LYS A 116 -6.50 23.38 -5.71
C LYS A 116 -7.95 23.04 -6.05
N ASN A 117 -8.64 22.42 -5.09
CA ASN A 117 -10.07 22.11 -5.16
C ASN A 117 -10.43 21.21 -6.37
N LEU A 118 -9.59 20.24 -6.66
CA LEU A 118 -9.94 19.17 -7.59
C LEU A 118 -11.00 18.28 -6.94
N GLU A 119 -12.03 17.96 -7.74
CA GLU A 119 -13.06 17.01 -7.35
C GLU A 119 -12.67 15.61 -7.79
N THR A 120 -12.99 14.62 -6.97
CA THR A 120 -12.88 13.21 -7.30
C THR A 120 -14.14 12.49 -6.83
N GLN A 121 -14.30 11.23 -7.21
CA GLN A 121 -15.49 10.45 -6.90
C GLN A 121 -15.10 9.11 -6.30
N TYR A 122 -15.77 8.72 -5.25
CA TYR A 122 -15.81 7.34 -4.79
C TYR A 122 -17.06 6.64 -5.34
N MET A 123 -17.05 5.34 -5.35
CA MET A 123 -18.12 4.52 -5.90
C MET A 123 -18.60 3.50 -4.88
N PHE A 124 -19.93 3.43 -4.73
CA PHE A 124 -20.59 2.33 -4.05
C PHE A 124 -21.33 1.44 -5.04
N ALA A 125 -21.23 0.14 -4.83
CA ALA A 125 -22.11 -0.83 -5.45
C ALA A 125 -22.67 -1.77 -4.39
N ARG A 126 -23.97 -1.98 -4.37
CA ARG A 126 -24.64 -2.79 -3.34
C ARG A 126 -25.46 -3.91 -3.97
N LEU A 127 -25.36 -5.08 -3.37
CA LEU A 127 -26.22 -6.24 -3.63
C LEU A 127 -26.94 -6.61 -2.34
N ASP A 128 -28.28 -6.46 -2.34
CA ASP A 128 -29.08 -6.79 -1.16
C ASP A 128 -29.05 -8.28 -0.84
N GLY A 129 -29.00 -8.59 0.42
CA GLY A 129 -29.21 -9.93 1.00
C GLY A 129 -30.62 -10.13 1.53
N MET A 130 -30.81 -11.23 2.26
CA MET A 130 -32.07 -11.53 2.99
C MET A 130 -32.21 -10.72 4.27
N SER A 131 -31.11 -10.31 4.89
CA SER A 131 -31.07 -9.43 6.06
C SER A 131 -30.57 -8.04 5.70
N GLU A 132 -30.69 -7.11 6.63
CA GLU A 132 -30.06 -5.78 6.54
C GLU A 132 -28.55 -5.83 6.78
N GLU A 133 -28.06 -6.93 7.35
CA GLU A 133 -26.63 -7.13 7.56
C GLU A 133 -25.89 -7.29 6.23
N GLU A 134 -24.64 -6.87 6.18
CA GLU A 134 -23.82 -6.92 4.97
C GLU A 134 -22.35 -7.24 5.25
N ILE A 135 -21.65 -7.62 4.20
CA ILE A 135 -20.20 -7.69 4.12
C ILE A 135 -19.72 -6.52 3.29
N PHE A 136 -18.77 -5.78 3.81
CA PHE A 136 -18.24 -4.58 3.18
C PHE A 136 -16.86 -4.86 2.58
N ILE A 137 -16.66 -4.53 1.29
CA ILE A 137 -15.36 -4.65 0.62
C ILE A 137 -14.90 -3.26 0.22
N GLY A 138 -13.72 -2.88 0.70
CA GLY A 138 -13.06 -1.63 0.33
C GLY A 138 -11.82 -1.86 -0.50
N ALA A 139 -11.60 -1.04 -1.54
CA ALA A 139 -10.37 -0.97 -2.29
C ALA A 139 -10.15 0.46 -2.79
N HIS A 140 -8.92 0.96 -2.75
CA HIS A 140 -8.63 2.27 -3.30
C HIS A 140 -8.36 2.21 -4.80
N THR A 141 -8.61 3.33 -5.50
CA THR A 141 -8.49 3.46 -6.96
C THR A 141 -7.34 4.34 -7.39
N ASP A 142 -6.76 5.10 -6.47
CA ASP A 142 -5.56 5.87 -6.72
C ASP A 142 -4.31 4.98 -6.59
N GLY A 143 -3.24 5.36 -7.24
CA GLY A 143 -1.98 4.62 -7.22
C GLY A 143 -0.84 5.43 -7.79
N TYR A 144 0.37 4.89 -7.66
CA TYR A 144 1.58 5.46 -8.25
C TYR A 144 1.99 4.65 -9.48
N PHE A 145 2.51 5.34 -10.50
CA PHE A 145 2.96 4.74 -11.76
C PHE A 145 1.85 3.91 -12.43
N GLN A 146 2.07 2.61 -12.67
CA GLN A 146 1.05 1.75 -13.26
C GLN A 146 0.06 1.21 -12.22
N GLY A 147 0.47 1.12 -10.94
CA GLY A 147 -0.41 0.74 -9.84
C GLY A 147 -1.09 -0.62 -10.02
N ALA A 148 -0.39 -1.59 -10.61
CA ALA A 148 -0.99 -2.89 -10.95
C ALA A 148 -1.27 -3.72 -9.68
N MET A 149 -0.30 -3.80 -8.78
CA MET A 149 -0.47 -4.43 -7.47
C MET A 149 -1.23 -3.48 -6.53
N ASP A 150 -0.84 -2.21 -6.51
CA ASP A 150 -1.31 -1.16 -5.63
C ASP A 150 -2.09 -0.06 -6.40
N ASN A 151 -3.40 -0.20 -6.76
CA ASN A 151 -4.25 -1.27 -6.24
C ASN A 151 -5.23 -1.83 -7.30
N ALA A 152 -4.86 -1.85 -8.59
CA ALA A 152 -5.71 -2.44 -9.62
C ALA A 152 -6.04 -3.91 -9.33
N SER A 153 -5.11 -4.65 -8.69
CA SER A 153 -5.33 -6.03 -8.28
C SER A 153 -6.42 -6.18 -7.21
N GLY A 154 -6.48 -5.26 -6.24
CA GLY A 154 -7.52 -5.23 -5.22
C GLY A 154 -8.90 -4.97 -5.81
N ILE A 155 -9.00 -4.02 -6.74
CA ILE A 155 -10.23 -3.73 -7.49
C ILE A 155 -10.67 -4.96 -8.28
N ALA A 156 -9.76 -5.61 -9.02
CA ALA A 156 -10.07 -6.78 -9.82
C ALA A 156 -10.62 -7.94 -8.97
N VAL A 157 -10.02 -8.21 -7.81
CA VAL A 157 -10.52 -9.22 -6.87
C VAL A 157 -11.88 -8.83 -6.29
N GLY A 158 -12.10 -7.56 -5.95
CA GLY A 158 -13.40 -7.05 -5.49
C GLY A 158 -14.50 -7.24 -6.53
N LEU A 159 -14.22 -6.92 -7.80
CA LEU A 159 -15.16 -7.10 -8.90
C LEU A 159 -15.48 -8.58 -9.18
N GLU A 160 -14.48 -9.48 -9.12
CA GLU A 160 -14.69 -10.92 -9.26
C GLU A 160 -15.61 -11.48 -8.15
N ILE A 161 -15.40 -11.03 -6.90
CA ILE A 161 -16.27 -11.40 -5.78
C ILE A 161 -17.69 -10.91 -6.01
N ALA A 162 -17.85 -9.66 -6.47
CA ALA A 162 -19.16 -9.08 -6.74
C ALA A 162 -19.86 -9.80 -7.89
N GLU A 163 -19.15 -10.12 -8.96
CA GLU A 163 -19.70 -10.88 -10.08
C GLU A 163 -20.20 -12.26 -9.62
N TYR A 164 -19.39 -12.99 -8.85
CA TYR A 164 -19.80 -14.28 -8.30
C TYR A 164 -21.05 -14.13 -7.41
N TYR A 165 -21.07 -13.11 -6.54
CA TYR A 165 -22.17 -12.89 -5.60
C TYR A 165 -23.45 -12.45 -6.29
N SER A 166 -23.34 -11.68 -7.39
CA SER A 166 -24.48 -11.22 -8.18
C SER A 166 -25.22 -12.34 -8.88
N LYS A 167 -24.53 -13.43 -9.22
CA LYS A 167 -25.13 -14.62 -9.86
C LYS A 167 -25.98 -15.46 -8.91
N LYS A 168 -25.87 -15.24 -7.60
CA LYS A 168 -26.71 -15.90 -6.59
C LYS A 168 -28.06 -15.19 -6.51
N GLU A 169 -29.14 -15.95 -6.37
CA GLU A 169 -30.45 -15.40 -6.04
C GLU A 169 -30.43 -14.71 -4.66
N LYS A 170 -31.31 -13.72 -4.44
CA LYS A 170 -31.37 -13.01 -3.14
C LYS A 170 -31.52 -13.97 -1.96
N SER A 171 -32.32 -15.04 -2.12
CA SER A 171 -32.54 -16.10 -1.13
C SER A 171 -31.27 -16.89 -0.76
N GLN A 172 -30.25 -16.82 -1.58
CA GLN A 172 -28.94 -17.47 -1.38
C GLN A 172 -27.88 -16.49 -0.78
N ARG A 173 -28.27 -15.25 -0.53
CA ARG A 173 -27.42 -14.22 0.06
C ARG A 173 -27.92 -13.87 1.45
N PRO A 174 -27.53 -14.57 2.53
CA PRO A 174 -27.96 -14.23 3.89
C PRO A 174 -27.68 -12.78 4.27
N ARG A 175 -26.50 -12.28 3.89
CA ARG A 175 -26.10 -10.87 4.01
C ARG A 175 -25.94 -10.23 2.65
N GLY A 176 -26.12 -8.92 2.61
CA GLY A 176 -25.77 -8.10 1.46
C GLY A 176 -24.26 -8.04 1.23
N LEU A 177 -23.89 -7.48 0.11
CA LEU A 177 -22.51 -7.16 -0.25
C LEU A 177 -22.44 -5.70 -0.67
N THR A 178 -21.56 -4.93 -0.05
CA THR A 178 -21.24 -3.57 -0.49
C THR A 178 -19.80 -3.50 -0.97
N LEU A 179 -19.59 -2.92 -2.15
CA LEU A 179 -18.29 -2.50 -2.63
C LEU A 179 -18.13 -1.00 -2.43
N PHE A 180 -16.99 -0.59 -1.93
CA PHE A 180 -16.59 0.80 -1.80
C PHE A 180 -15.23 1.00 -2.46
N PHE A 181 -15.20 1.71 -3.60
CA PHE A 181 -13.98 2.07 -4.28
C PHE A 181 -13.70 3.55 -4.09
N TYR A 182 -12.54 3.89 -3.50
CA TYR A 182 -12.21 5.24 -3.07
C TYR A 182 -10.87 5.73 -3.64
N PRO A 183 -10.78 7.03 -4.00
CA PRO A 183 -9.71 7.53 -4.86
C PRO A 183 -8.57 8.25 -4.11
N ASP A 184 -8.56 8.26 -2.79
CA ASP A 184 -7.73 9.18 -2.02
C ASP A 184 -6.94 8.51 -0.88
N HIS A 185 -6.65 7.22 -1.05
CA HIS A 185 -5.86 6.46 -0.08
C HIS A 185 -4.48 7.09 0.18
N HIS A 186 -3.81 7.55 -0.88
CA HIS A 186 -2.49 8.19 -0.79
C HIS A 186 -2.56 9.68 -0.46
N HIS A 187 -3.75 10.26 -0.43
CA HIS A 187 -3.98 11.70 -0.26
C HIS A 187 -4.74 12.08 1.01
N GLY A 188 -4.87 11.16 1.95
CA GLY A 188 -5.40 11.45 3.28
C GLY A 188 -6.75 10.84 3.61
N GLU A 189 -7.30 9.96 2.77
CA GLU A 189 -8.49 9.14 3.04
C GLU A 189 -9.72 9.99 3.45
N TYR A 190 -9.95 11.11 2.78
CA TYR A 190 -11.07 12.01 3.07
C TYR A 190 -12.42 11.33 2.79
N SER A 191 -12.50 10.56 1.70
CA SER A 191 -13.69 9.78 1.34
C SER A 191 -14.02 8.71 2.37
N VAL A 192 -13.02 8.05 2.93
CA VAL A 192 -13.22 7.07 4.02
C VAL A 192 -13.80 7.74 5.24
N ARG A 193 -13.26 8.90 5.66
CA ARG A 193 -13.76 9.65 6.81
C ARG A 193 -15.19 10.16 6.59
N GLU A 194 -15.48 10.65 5.39
CA GLU A 194 -16.83 11.07 5.03
C GLU A 194 -17.81 9.90 5.17
N VAL A 195 -17.45 8.73 4.65
CA VAL A 195 -18.28 7.52 4.76
C VAL A 195 -18.40 7.04 6.20
N GLU A 196 -17.35 7.15 7.02
CA GLU A 196 -17.41 6.81 8.44
C GLU A 196 -18.50 7.57 9.21
N ASP A 197 -18.80 8.79 8.80
CA ASP A 197 -19.72 9.68 9.51
C ASP A 197 -21.19 9.37 9.21
N TYR A 198 -21.54 8.81 8.06
CA TYR A 198 -22.94 8.60 7.67
C TYR A 198 -23.33 7.15 7.41
N TYR A 199 -22.37 6.24 7.25
CA TYR A 199 -22.66 4.84 6.93
C TYR A 199 -23.14 4.06 8.15
N ASP A 200 -24.07 3.13 7.94
CA ASP A 200 -24.59 2.27 9.01
C ASP A 200 -23.65 1.09 9.28
N TRP A 201 -22.64 1.34 10.09
CA TRP A 201 -21.63 0.35 10.46
C TRP A 201 -22.16 -0.75 11.40
N ASP A 202 -23.30 -0.54 12.06
CA ASP A 202 -23.84 -1.53 12.98
C ASP A 202 -24.33 -2.78 12.25
N ASN A 203 -24.74 -2.62 10.99
CA ASN A 203 -25.15 -3.71 10.12
C ASN A 203 -23.97 -4.34 9.32
N VAL A 204 -22.76 -3.80 9.42
CA VAL A 204 -21.59 -4.38 8.77
C VAL A 204 -21.03 -5.52 9.61
N ALA A 205 -21.15 -6.75 9.12
CA ALA A 205 -20.65 -7.94 9.80
C ALA A 205 -19.11 -7.98 9.78
N THR A 206 -18.50 -7.71 8.65
CA THR A 206 -17.04 -7.60 8.52
C THR A 206 -16.66 -6.76 7.33
N ILE A 207 -15.48 -6.13 7.41
CA ILE A 207 -14.86 -5.37 6.33
C ILE A 207 -13.72 -6.20 5.74
N ILE A 208 -13.64 -6.27 4.42
CA ILE A 208 -12.50 -6.84 3.69
C ILE A 208 -11.84 -5.70 2.92
N THR A 209 -10.72 -5.21 3.41
CA THR A 209 -9.92 -4.20 2.68
C THR A 209 -8.95 -4.92 1.77
N LEU A 210 -9.14 -4.76 0.47
CA LEU A 210 -8.34 -5.38 -0.56
C LEU A 210 -7.23 -4.43 -1.00
N GLU A 211 -6.01 -4.78 -0.63
CA GLU A 211 -4.79 -4.17 -1.13
C GLU A 211 -3.80 -5.28 -1.48
N HIS A 212 -3.18 -5.18 -2.65
CA HIS A 212 -2.08 -6.07 -3.07
C HIS A 212 -2.40 -7.58 -2.96
N PRO A 213 -3.57 -8.07 -3.38
CA PRO A 213 -3.96 -9.48 -3.16
C PRO A 213 -3.17 -10.49 -4.01
N SER A 214 -2.26 -10.02 -4.85
CA SER A 214 -1.35 -10.87 -5.64
C SER A 214 -0.08 -10.15 -6.02
N GLN A 215 1.04 -10.83 -5.88
CA GLN A 215 2.31 -10.46 -6.54
C GLN A 215 3.18 -11.70 -6.77
N SER A 216 4.11 -11.62 -7.72
CA SER A 216 5.16 -12.61 -7.91
C SER A 216 6.11 -12.64 -6.71
N GLN A 217 6.64 -13.81 -6.35
CA GLN A 217 7.72 -13.89 -5.38
C GLN A 217 8.97 -13.25 -5.98
N LEU A 218 9.45 -12.21 -5.32
CA LEU A 218 10.63 -11.46 -5.73
C LEU A 218 11.79 -11.74 -4.78
N TYR A 219 13.00 -11.72 -5.30
CA TYR A 219 14.23 -11.81 -4.52
C TYR A 219 15.36 -11.06 -5.21
N TRP A 220 16.37 -10.69 -4.44
CA TRP A 220 17.52 -9.97 -4.92
C TRP A 220 18.69 -10.93 -5.11
N PHE A 221 19.34 -10.86 -6.26
CA PHE A 221 20.53 -11.63 -6.54
C PHE A 221 21.50 -10.78 -7.35
N ASN A 222 22.72 -10.60 -6.86
CA ASN A 222 23.78 -9.79 -7.50
C ASN A 222 23.31 -8.36 -7.89
N ASN A 223 22.56 -7.69 -7.04
CA ASN A 223 21.93 -6.39 -7.30
C ASN A 223 20.80 -6.38 -8.34
N ASP A 224 20.39 -7.51 -8.85
CA ASP A 224 19.27 -7.61 -9.78
C ASP A 224 18.00 -8.05 -9.05
N LEU A 225 16.86 -7.50 -9.47
CA LEU A 225 15.54 -7.97 -9.06
C LEU A 225 15.19 -9.22 -9.87
N MET A 226 15.13 -10.34 -9.17
CA MET A 226 14.78 -11.63 -9.76
C MET A 226 13.32 -11.94 -9.49
N VAL A 227 12.61 -12.39 -10.51
CA VAL A 227 11.20 -12.79 -10.44
C VAL A 227 11.10 -14.30 -10.50
N SER A 228 10.46 -14.90 -9.52
CA SER A 228 10.14 -16.33 -9.55
C SER A 228 8.74 -16.59 -10.12
N ASN A 229 8.50 -17.82 -10.56
CA ASN A 229 7.17 -18.24 -10.99
C ASN A 229 6.20 -18.55 -9.82
N SER A 230 6.63 -18.31 -8.58
CA SER A 230 5.83 -18.52 -7.39
C SER A 230 5.04 -17.26 -7.03
N ILE A 231 3.89 -17.46 -6.39
CA ILE A 231 3.16 -16.38 -5.74
C ILE A 231 3.92 -15.95 -4.49
N GLY A 232 4.07 -14.64 -4.31
CA GLY A 232 4.72 -14.05 -3.13
C GLY A 232 3.89 -14.27 -1.86
N SER A 233 4.54 -14.07 -0.74
CA SER A 233 3.91 -14.08 0.57
C SER A 233 3.23 -12.75 0.85
N PHE A 234 2.09 -12.81 1.55
CA PHE A 234 1.31 -11.63 1.94
C PHE A 234 1.43 -11.36 3.43
N ARG A 235 1.26 -10.11 3.79
CA ARG A 235 0.91 -9.73 5.16
C ARG A 235 -0.57 -9.42 5.22
N TRP A 236 -1.17 -9.70 6.36
CA TRP A 236 -2.55 -9.39 6.61
C TRP A 236 -2.80 -9.10 8.10
N ASN A 237 -3.81 -8.31 8.32
CA ASN A 237 -4.31 -7.95 9.64
C ASN A 237 -5.78 -8.35 9.72
N VAL A 238 -6.21 -8.81 10.87
CA VAL A 238 -7.62 -9.07 11.15
C VAL A 238 -7.92 -8.71 12.59
N ASN A 239 -9.06 -8.05 12.81
CA ASN A 239 -9.60 -7.82 14.15
C ASN A 239 -11.01 -8.40 14.25
N GLY A 240 -11.65 -8.25 15.40
CA GLY A 240 -12.94 -8.87 15.72
C GLY A 240 -12.78 -10.11 16.59
N SER A 241 -13.82 -10.93 16.65
CA SER A 241 -13.82 -12.14 17.48
C SER A 241 -12.76 -13.15 17.09
N ASP A 242 -12.38 -14.03 18.01
CA ASP A 242 -11.44 -15.12 17.71
C ASP A 242 -12.00 -16.06 16.65
N GLN A 243 -13.33 -16.24 16.60
CA GLN A 243 -13.99 -17.05 15.59
C GLN A 243 -13.83 -16.43 14.18
N LEU A 244 -13.95 -15.11 14.06
CA LEU A 244 -13.71 -14.41 12.80
C LEU A 244 -12.25 -14.56 12.37
N LYS A 245 -11.30 -14.35 13.28
CA LYS A 245 -9.86 -14.50 13.03
C LYS A 245 -9.52 -15.90 12.54
N GLU A 246 -10.10 -16.94 13.16
CA GLU A 246 -9.92 -18.34 12.75
C GLU A 246 -10.46 -18.61 11.34
N ILE A 247 -11.63 -18.06 10.98
CA ILE A 247 -12.19 -18.19 9.63
C ILE A 247 -11.23 -17.60 8.60
N PHE A 248 -10.75 -16.38 8.80
CA PHE A 248 -9.80 -15.75 7.88
C PHE A 248 -8.52 -16.58 7.75
N HIS A 249 -7.92 -16.94 8.87
CA HIS A 249 -6.69 -17.73 8.89
C HIS A 249 -6.83 -19.05 8.13
N ARG A 250 -7.86 -19.83 8.44
CA ARG A 250 -8.12 -21.11 7.81
C ARG A 250 -8.35 -20.97 6.30
N ARG A 251 -9.21 -20.05 5.88
CA ARG A 251 -9.55 -19.88 4.46
C ARG A 251 -8.39 -19.37 3.62
N LEU A 252 -7.55 -18.52 4.16
CA LEU A 252 -6.34 -18.06 3.47
C LEU A 252 -5.36 -19.21 3.26
N ILE A 253 -5.12 -20.03 4.29
CA ILE A 253 -4.23 -21.21 4.19
C ILE A 253 -4.78 -22.25 3.21
N GLU A 254 -6.05 -22.62 3.32
CA GLU A 254 -6.70 -23.60 2.45
C GLU A 254 -6.59 -23.24 0.96
N ASN A 255 -6.54 -21.95 0.65
CA ASN A 255 -6.42 -21.46 -0.72
C ASN A 255 -4.98 -21.11 -1.13
N GLY A 256 -4.00 -21.45 -0.30
CA GLY A 256 -2.59 -21.20 -0.61
C GLY A 256 -2.23 -19.70 -0.72
N VAL A 257 -2.99 -18.86 -0.03
CA VAL A 257 -2.59 -17.47 0.21
C VAL A 257 -1.52 -17.53 1.29
N SER A 258 -0.28 -17.43 0.86
CA SER A 258 0.87 -17.62 1.73
C SER A 258 0.89 -16.57 2.83
N ILE A 259 1.07 -17.02 4.06
CA ILE A 259 1.05 -16.15 5.22
C ILE A 259 2.46 -15.78 5.58
N TYR A 260 2.78 -14.54 5.38
CA TYR A 260 3.89 -13.89 6.02
C TYR A 260 3.31 -13.00 7.13
N THR A 261 3.39 -13.49 8.32
CA THR A 261 2.66 -12.99 9.47
C THR A 261 2.77 -11.50 9.75
N HIS A 262 1.66 -10.86 9.98
CA HIS A 262 1.50 -9.97 11.12
C HIS A 262 0.01 -9.79 11.39
N MET A 263 -0.49 -10.42 12.44
CA MET A 263 -1.82 -10.11 12.95
C MET A 263 -1.69 -8.91 13.87
N THR A 264 -2.28 -7.79 13.47
CA THR A 264 -2.53 -6.65 14.36
C THR A 264 -4.05 -6.49 14.51
N ASP A 265 -4.46 -5.94 15.65
CA ASP A 265 -5.89 -5.68 15.90
C ASP A 265 -6.40 -4.39 15.25
N LYS A 266 -5.71 -3.87 14.25
CA LYS A 266 -6.12 -2.64 13.55
C LYS A 266 -6.49 -2.94 12.11
N PRO A 267 -7.77 -2.89 11.73
CA PRO A 267 -8.16 -2.83 10.33
C PRO A 267 -7.68 -1.50 9.73
N LYS A 268 -7.54 -1.45 8.41
CA LYS A 268 -7.02 -0.25 7.77
C LYS A 268 -8.11 0.73 7.37
N LEU A 269 -9.27 0.26 6.95
CA LEU A 269 -10.31 1.13 6.43
C LEU A 269 -10.97 1.95 7.56
N THR A 270 -11.50 1.28 8.58
CA THR A 270 -12.19 1.92 9.72
C THR A 270 -12.20 1.01 10.93
N ASP A 271 -12.32 1.59 12.12
CA ASP A 271 -12.50 0.86 13.40
C ASP A 271 -13.98 0.64 13.75
N LYS A 272 -14.92 1.05 12.91
CA LYS A 272 -16.37 0.96 13.17
C LYS A 272 -16.93 -0.46 13.11
N ALA A 273 -16.29 -1.34 12.33
CA ALA A 273 -16.67 -2.75 12.24
C ALA A 273 -15.41 -3.64 12.19
N PRO A 274 -15.52 -4.93 12.56
CA PRO A 274 -14.37 -5.84 12.47
C PRO A 274 -13.96 -6.03 11.03
N GLY A 275 -12.67 -6.13 10.79
CA GLY A 275 -12.18 -6.13 9.42
C GLY A 275 -10.88 -6.89 9.21
N PHE A 276 -10.60 -7.07 7.94
CA PHE A 276 -9.41 -7.68 7.40
C PHE A 276 -8.74 -6.77 6.40
N HIS A 277 -7.43 -6.79 6.39
CA HIS A 277 -6.61 -6.07 5.43
C HIS A 277 -5.47 -6.97 4.95
N ILE A 278 -5.35 -7.14 3.63
CA ILE A 278 -4.25 -7.85 2.99
C ILE A 278 -3.36 -6.87 2.26
N ILE A 279 -2.07 -7.00 2.47
CA ILE A 279 -1.05 -6.13 1.86
C ILE A 279 0.22 -6.90 1.54
N ASP A 280 0.89 -6.51 0.47
CA ASP A 280 2.27 -6.86 0.19
C ASP A 280 3.05 -5.65 -0.34
N HIS A 281 4.40 -5.73 -0.40
CA HIS A 281 5.12 -4.49 -0.39
C HIS A 281 6.45 -4.41 -1.13
N VAL A 282 6.93 -5.47 -1.76
CA VAL A 282 8.29 -5.42 -2.32
C VAL A 282 8.41 -4.36 -3.41
N ILE A 283 7.40 -4.29 -4.28
CA ILE A 283 7.36 -3.34 -5.41
C ILE A 283 6.45 -2.12 -5.15
N TYR A 284 5.91 -2.03 -3.94
CA TYR A 284 4.98 -0.98 -3.52
C TYR A 284 5.51 0.42 -3.79
N HIS A 285 4.73 1.24 -4.48
CA HIS A 285 5.05 2.60 -4.88
C HIS A 285 6.30 2.73 -5.76
N THR A 286 6.65 1.70 -6.49
CA THR A 286 7.80 1.74 -7.41
C THR A 286 7.35 1.60 -8.86
N THR A 287 8.24 1.97 -9.79
CA THR A 287 8.05 1.69 -11.22
C THR A 287 8.06 0.20 -11.58
N PHE A 288 8.37 -0.67 -10.62
CA PHE A 288 8.23 -2.11 -10.75
C PHE A 288 6.81 -2.62 -10.49
N ASP A 289 5.88 -1.76 -10.05
CA ASP A 289 4.48 -2.13 -9.88
C ASP A 289 3.76 -2.17 -11.23
N ILE A 290 4.01 -3.25 -11.98
CA ILE A 290 3.54 -3.49 -13.34
C ILE A 290 2.70 -4.78 -13.39
N PRO A 291 1.78 -4.92 -14.37
CA PRO A 291 0.89 -6.08 -14.49
C PRO A 291 1.61 -7.44 -14.56
N GLU A 292 2.79 -7.47 -15.16
CA GLU A 292 3.60 -8.68 -15.33
C GLU A 292 4.06 -9.28 -14.00
N LEU A 293 4.10 -8.47 -12.93
CA LEU A 293 4.46 -8.90 -11.57
C LEU A 293 3.24 -9.21 -10.69
N VAL A 294 2.03 -9.16 -11.27
CA VAL A 294 0.77 -9.48 -10.57
C VAL A 294 0.11 -10.71 -11.17
N PRO A 295 0.49 -11.95 -10.74
CA PRO A 295 -0.03 -13.17 -11.32
C PRO A 295 -1.54 -13.32 -11.12
N ALA A 296 -2.28 -13.62 -12.17
CA ALA A 296 -3.71 -13.90 -12.12
C ALA A 296 -4.05 -15.08 -11.18
N GLU A 297 -3.16 -16.05 -11.07
CA GLU A 297 -3.34 -17.20 -10.16
C GLU A 297 -3.38 -16.75 -8.68
N GLY A 298 -2.56 -15.78 -8.29
CA GLY A 298 -2.61 -15.23 -6.92
C GLY A 298 -3.93 -14.50 -6.66
N MET A 299 -4.42 -13.70 -7.62
CA MET A 299 -5.73 -13.06 -7.51
C MET A 299 -6.86 -14.08 -7.39
N LYS A 300 -6.85 -15.17 -8.16
CA LYS A 300 -7.83 -16.26 -8.05
C LYS A 300 -7.82 -16.94 -6.68
N ARG A 301 -6.63 -17.18 -6.11
CA ARG A 301 -6.50 -17.75 -4.77
C ARG A 301 -7.09 -16.84 -3.71
N SER A 302 -6.77 -15.56 -3.79
CA SER A 302 -7.32 -14.54 -2.89
C SER A 302 -8.84 -14.43 -3.02
N ALA A 303 -9.38 -14.34 -4.23
CA ALA A 303 -10.82 -14.32 -4.46
C ALA A 303 -11.54 -15.56 -3.88
N LYS A 304 -11.00 -16.78 -4.11
CA LYS A 304 -11.55 -18.02 -3.52
C LYS A 304 -11.51 -18.00 -1.99
N ALA A 305 -10.41 -17.51 -1.40
CA ALA A 305 -10.31 -17.40 0.04
C ALA A 305 -11.39 -16.48 0.60
N PHE A 306 -11.56 -15.29 0.01
CA PHE A 306 -12.56 -14.31 0.46
C PHE A 306 -13.99 -14.81 0.24
N LEU A 307 -14.31 -15.47 -0.86
CA LEU A 307 -15.62 -16.10 -1.07
C LEU A 307 -15.90 -17.16 0.01
N GLY A 308 -14.90 -18.00 0.36
CA GLY A 308 -15.03 -18.97 1.44
C GLY A 308 -15.20 -18.31 2.81
N ILE A 309 -14.52 -17.18 3.08
CA ILE A 309 -14.70 -16.39 4.29
C ILE A 309 -16.14 -15.86 4.35
N MET A 310 -16.64 -15.26 3.28
CA MET A 310 -18.02 -14.76 3.20
C MET A 310 -19.05 -15.87 3.44
N GLU A 311 -18.83 -17.07 2.90
CA GLU A 311 -19.71 -18.23 3.14
C GLU A 311 -19.74 -18.66 4.60
N ASP A 312 -18.60 -18.63 5.30
CA ASP A 312 -18.54 -18.99 6.72
C ASP A 312 -19.08 -17.90 7.62
N VAL A 313 -18.77 -16.65 7.34
CA VAL A 313 -19.33 -15.46 8.01
C VAL A 313 -20.86 -15.45 7.90
N ASN A 314 -21.40 -15.82 6.74
CA ASN A 314 -22.85 -15.91 6.51
C ASN A 314 -23.58 -16.98 7.34
N LYS A 315 -22.86 -17.93 7.95
CA LYS A 315 -23.42 -18.94 8.86
C LYS A 315 -23.47 -18.48 10.31
N LEU A 316 -22.82 -17.37 10.63
CA LEU A 316 -22.70 -16.85 11.99
C LEU A 316 -23.66 -15.70 12.24
N LYS A 317 -24.11 -15.55 13.46
CA LYS A 317 -24.77 -14.34 13.93
C LYS A 317 -23.74 -13.22 14.08
N ILE A 318 -24.15 -11.98 13.88
CA ILE A 318 -23.24 -10.81 13.90
C ILE A 318 -22.49 -10.66 15.24
N GLU A 319 -23.15 -11.02 16.37
CA GLU A 319 -22.56 -10.96 17.71
C GLU A 319 -21.40 -11.98 17.90
N LYS A 320 -21.27 -12.96 17.00
CA LYS A 320 -20.18 -13.93 16.99
C LYS A 320 -19.03 -13.52 16.11
N ILE A 321 -19.21 -12.48 15.30
CA ILE A 321 -18.23 -11.93 14.38
C ILE A 321 -17.52 -10.72 15.01
N ARG A 322 -18.26 -9.91 15.71
CA ARG A 322 -17.83 -8.68 16.39
C ARG A 322 -17.12 -8.89 17.72
#